data_ee603fe319c339b70f95cd755afba73b
#
_entry.id   ee603fe319c339b70f95cd755afba73b
#
_cell.length_a   1.000
_cell.length_b   1.000
_cell.length_c   1.000
_cell.angle_alpha   90.00
_cell.angle_beta   90.00
_cell.angle_gamma   90.00
#
_symmetry.space_group_name_H-M   'P 1'
#
loop_
_entity.id
_entity.type
_entity.pdbx_description
1 polymer ?
#
loop_
_entity_poly.entity_id
_entity_poly.type
_entity_poly.pdbx_seq_one_letter_code
_entity_poly.pdbx_strand_id
1 'polypeptide(L)'
;MAVPNNAAPTVPVIPSDGPHSKFVRYAHAVAKEHPPLFPITPATRPLVVGLDLRTLGPQPANYEDLVHVLRRDVVTPMLMVFADDDTGLAEAWMQVCEVEERFVIDYTDRARATRFMDAMQFGVSKMRGEERRCWRNCRTFDVYSEIDAHDAPTTDLAVDDRVRAAVLAAAGFGLGTDVIVSLGPTVGRADVGDNDIVTTVTPDDLHPVFGHYLRMTGNRTVAEYRSVGPGMSVVQKMEPPSVTEMYDIGLASLLGWLDMFRLVACQLRDVQAVAEIDTVRTRIRRAARALDEVVAALSRTNGRDAAPSLDTIEFASEAFDREMLYLIAIFDGYGRAFLRWLDPASGGDLRKSLHSAKTLDDYVDPNYPGAPQLTRLRELQRFAFACSQLRNRIHDAVLPTGSFTNRTYGSAQAIAIDLGQTEVELTQQLVDRLGVWRATPPNSIFGQPTTVAEVATTAVELFTASLEYIDLFTHLIMCTKPVNAPNAAELLGKVTDNGFRPPEPHPTEALYRQLFRWSH
;
A
#
# COMPACT_ATOMS: atom_id res chain seq x y z
N MET A 1 31.65 -7.48 -27.28
CA MET A 1 30.53 -7.59 -26.31
C MET A 1 31.13 -7.61 -24.92
N ALA A 2 30.95 -6.56 -24.17
CA ALA A 2 31.41 -6.51 -22.79
C ALA A 2 30.46 -7.37 -21.94
N VAL A 3 31.00 -8.37 -21.26
CA VAL A 3 30.28 -9.15 -20.25
C VAL A 3 29.82 -8.16 -19.17
N PRO A 4 28.51 -8.08 -18.85
CA PRO A 4 28.07 -7.23 -17.77
C PRO A 4 28.77 -7.68 -16.48
N ASN A 5 29.40 -6.74 -15.82
CA ASN A 5 30.08 -6.93 -14.55
C ASN A 5 29.04 -7.39 -13.53
N ASN A 6 28.95 -8.68 -13.26
CA ASN A 6 28.11 -9.27 -12.22
C ASN A 6 28.73 -8.99 -10.85
N ALA A 7 28.93 -7.72 -10.51
CA ALA A 7 29.23 -7.36 -9.15
C ALA A 7 28.03 -7.76 -8.26
N ALA A 8 28.30 -8.45 -7.17
CA ALA A 8 27.26 -8.77 -6.20
C ALA A 8 26.59 -7.46 -5.73
N PRO A 9 25.24 -7.44 -5.54
CA PRO A 9 24.54 -6.23 -5.13
C PRO A 9 25.05 -5.77 -3.76
N THR A 10 25.20 -4.45 -3.63
CA THR A 10 25.59 -3.85 -2.35
C THR A 10 24.37 -3.80 -1.46
N VAL A 11 24.36 -4.63 -0.41
CA VAL A 11 23.29 -4.65 0.59
C VAL A 11 23.72 -3.78 1.78
N PRO A 12 22.97 -2.72 2.11
CA PRO A 12 23.32 -1.83 3.21
C PRO A 12 23.23 -2.55 4.56
N VAL A 13 24.10 -2.21 5.50
CA VAL A 13 24.15 -2.82 6.85
C VAL A 13 23.04 -2.24 7.74
N ILE A 14 22.85 -0.94 7.71
CA ILE A 14 21.70 -0.21 8.28
C ILE A 14 21.51 0.98 7.35
N PRO A 15 20.51 0.96 6.47
CA PRO A 15 20.33 2.07 5.55
C PRO A 15 19.69 3.24 6.28
N SER A 16 20.33 4.39 6.15
CA SER A 16 19.76 5.67 6.54
C SER A 16 18.69 6.16 5.55
N ASP A 17 18.81 5.77 4.26
CA ASP A 17 18.06 6.38 3.16
C ASP A 17 17.51 5.32 2.20
N GLY A 18 16.66 4.43 2.65
CA GLY A 18 16.04 3.46 1.74
C GLY A 18 14.67 3.88 1.22
N PRO A 19 14.19 3.26 0.13
CA PRO A 19 12.81 3.44 -0.29
C PRO A 19 11.90 3.13 0.88
N HIS A 20 11.04 4.07 1.17
CA HIS A 20 10.15 4.01 2.31
C HIS A 20 8.93 3.18 1.93
N SER A 21 8.52 2.27 2.81
CA SER A 21 7.21 1.66 2.67
C SER A 21 6.16 2.76 2.72
N LYS A 22 5.41 2.93 1.64
CA LYS A 22 4.28 3.88 1.58
C LYS A 22 3.03 3.31 2.24
N PHE A 23 3.17 2.23 3.02
CA PHE A 23 2.06 1.61 3.69
C PHE A 23 1.59 2.43 4.88
N VAL A 24 0.31 2.64 4.89
CA VAL A 24 -0.39 3.11 6.07
C VAL A 24 -0.42 1.98 7.08
N ARG A 25 0.28 2.13 8.19
CA ARG A 25 0.10 1.29 9.36
C ARG A 25 -1.00 1.91 10.20
N TYR A 26 -2.08 1.17 10.37
CA TYR A 26 -3.14 1.62 11.26
C TYR A 26 -2.66 1.58 12.71
N ALA A 27 -2.77 2.69 13.42
CA ALA A 27 -2.41 2.74 14.82
C ALA A 27 -3.31 1.81 15.65
N HIS A 28 -2.69 1.09 16.57
CA HIS A 28 -3.42 0.37 17.58
C HIS A 28 -3.62 1.27 18.79
N ALA A 29 -4.86 1.50 19.12
CA ALA A 29 -5.17 2.03 20.44
C ALA A 29 -4.86 0.95 21.49
N VAL A 30 -3.89 1.20 22.34
CA VAL A 30 -3.56 0.32 23.48
C VAL A 30 -4.68 0.31 24.53
N ALA A 31 -5.59 1.28 24.48
CA ALA A 31 -6.71 1.35 25.41
C ALA A 31 -7.72 0.23 25.12
N LYS A 32 -8.20 -0.43 26.19
CA LYS A 32 -9.26 -1.45 26.12
C LYS A 32 -10.54 -0.97 25.41
N GLU A 33 -10.71 0.34 25.30
CA GLU A 33 -11.85 1.03 24.71
C GLU A 33 -11.79 1.07 23.18
N HIS A 34 -10.61 0.85 22.60
CA HIS A 34 -10.40 0.92 21.15
C HIS A 34 -9.82 -0.40 20.63
N PRO A 35 -10.67 -1.34 20.27
CA PRO A 35 -10.21 -2.59 19.66
C PRO A 35 -9.48 -2.32 18.35
N PRO A 36 -8.57 -3.21 17.91
CA PRO A 36 -7.88 -3.06 16.63
C PRO A 36 -8.88 -2.95 15.46
N LEU A 37 -8.50 -2.16 14.45
CA LEU A 37 -9.34 -1.93 13.27
C LEU A 37 -9.68 -3.25 12.53
N PHE A 38 -8.70 -4.15 12.45
CA PHE A 38 -8.85 -5.47 11.86
C PHE A 38 -8.61 -6.56 12.93
N PRO A 39 -9.60 -6.86 13.78
CA PRO A 39 -9.46 -7.91 14.78
C PRO A 39 -9.44 -9.30 14.12
N ILE A 40 -8.84 -10.27 14.80
CA ILE A 40 -8.86 -11.69 14.40
C ILE A 40 -10.31 -12.20 14.34
N THR A 41 -11.15 -11.76 15.28
CA THR A 41 -12.59 -11.99 15.23
C THR A 41 -13.27 -10.84 14.49
N PRO A 42 -14.30 -11.09 13.67
CA PRO A 42 -14.93 -10.07 12.82
C PRO A 42 -15.81 -9.09 13.63
N ALA A 43 -15.18 -8.30 14.49
CA ALA A 43 -15.81 -7.15 15.12
C ALA A 43 -15.31 -5.91 14.38
N THR A 44 -16.17 -5.30 13.57
CA THR A 44 -15.84 -4.07 12.85
C THR A 44 -16.14 -2.86 13.74
N ARG A 45 -15.21 -1.93 13.82
CA ARG A 45 -15.40 -0.60 14.39
C ARG A 45 -15.22 0.46 13.30
N PRO A 46 -15.74 1.68 13.48
CA PRO A 46 -15.49 2.77 12.55
C PRO A 46 -14.00 3.06 12.40
N LEU A 47 -13.61 3.49 11.20
CA LEU A 47 -12.29 4.06 10.94
C LEU A 47 -12.21 5.44 11.60
N VAL A 48 -11.23 5.64 12.47
CA VAL A 48 -11.04 6.91 13.19
C VAL A 48 -10.00 7.75 12.46
N VAL A 49 -10.43 8.87 11.88
CA VAL A 49 -9.59 9.75 11.06
C VAL A 49 -9.34 11.06 11.76
N GLY A 50 -8.09 11.32 12.16
CA GLY A 50 -7.65 12.61 12.67
C GLY A 50 -7.45 13.61 11.53
N LEU A 51 -7.83 14.86 11.73
CA LEU A 51 -7.61 15.95 10.77
C LEU A 51 -6.69 17.00 11.41
N ASP A 52 -5.53 17.21 10.84
CA ASP A 52 -4.64 18.30 11.19
C ASP A 52 -5.14 19.61 10.57
N LEU A 53 -6.03 20.30 11.28
CA LEU A 53 -6.69 21.50 10.74
C LEU A 53 -5.74 22.66 10.48
N ARG A 54 -4.60 22.69 11.15
CA ARG A 54 -3.60 23.72 10.91
C ARG A 54 -3.07 23.67 9.48
N THR A 55 -2.76 22.46 8.98
CA THR A 55 -2.22 22.28 7.63
C THR A 55 -3.31 22.23 6.57
N LEU A 56 -4.50 21.73 6.90
CA LEU A 56 -5.64 21.69 5.99
C LEU A 56 -6.31 23.07 5.83
N GLY A 57 -6.19 23.95 6.83
CA GLY A 57 -6.78 25.29 6.81
C GLY A 57 -8.30 25.31 6.99
N PRO A 58 -8.92 26.51 6.90
CA PRO A 58 -10.33 26.72 7.24
C PRO A 58 -11.32 26.43 6.09
N GLN A 59 -10.86 25.92 4.95
CA GLN A 59 -11.71 25.79 3.75
C GLN A 59 -11.90 24.31 3.34
N PRO A 60 -12.87 23.59 3.97
CA PRO A 60 -13.15 22.19 3.60
C PRO A 60 -13.57 22.01 2.13
N ALA A 61 -14.11 23.05 1.51
CA ALA A 61 -14.50 23.01 0.10
C ALA A 61 -13.33 22.73 -0.87
N ASN A 62 -12.08 22.94 -0.45
CA ASN A 62 -10.90 22.59 -1.24
C ASN A 62 -10.63 21.06 -1.24
N TYR A 63 -11.35 20.29 -0.42
CA TYR A 63 -11.14 18.87 -0.19
C TYR A 63 -12.45 18.10 -0.31
N GLU A 64 -13.17 18.28 -1.39
CA GLU A 64 -14.51 17.69 -1.59
C GLU A 64 -14.49 16.16 -1.43
N ASP A 65 -13.51 15.50 -2.01
CA ASP A 65 -13.36 14.04 -1.92
C ASP A 65 -13.07 13.57 -0.49
N LEU A 66 -12.21 14.28 0.24
CA LEU A 66 -11.95 14.02 1.66
C LEU A 66 -13.24 14.14 2.48
N VAL A 67 -14.00 15.23 2.27
CA VAL A 67 -15.28 15.45 2.94
C VAL A 67 -16.26 14.31 2.69
N HIS A 68 -16.28 13.79 1.46
CA HIS A 68 -17.12 12.63 1.13
C HIS A 68 -16.72 11.38 1.92
N VAL A 69 -15.46 11.15 2.21
CA VAL A 69 -15.01 10.05 3.07
C VAL A 69 -15.42 10.30 4.51
N LEU A 70 -15.17 11.50 5.04
CA LEU A 70 -15.40 11.84 6.45
C LEU A 70 -16.89 11.79 6.88
N ARG A 71 -17.81 12.00 5.95
CA ARG A 71 -19.26 11.96 6.22
C ARG A 71 -19.88 10.57 6.23
N ARG A 72 -19.07 9.52 6.20
CA ARG A 72 -19.55 8.14 6.22
C ARG A 72 -19.87 7.67 7.64
N ASP A 73 -20.95 6.89 7.77
CA ASP A 73 -21.33 6.27 9.05
C ASP A 73 -20.22 5.38 9.65
N VAL A 74 -19.34 4.89 8.79
CA VAL A 74 -18.21 4.02 9.16
C VAL A 74 -16.91 4.77 9.39
N VAL A 75 -16.94 6.09 9.38
CA VAL A 75 -15.79 6.97 9.64
C VAL A 75 -16.12 7.89 10.82
N THR A 76 -15.19 7.99 11.74
CA THR A 76 -15.27 8.93 12.86
C THR A 76 -14.22 10.01 12.69
N PRO A 77 -14.57 11.21 12.23
CA PRO A 77 -13.62 12.30 12.10
C PRO A 77 -13.27 12.89 13.48
N MET A 78 -11.99 13.14 13.71
CA MET A 78 -11.45 13.83 14.88
C MET A 78 -10.76 15.12 14.43
N LEU A 79 -11.38 16.26 14.72
CA LEU A 79 -10.85 17.57 14.37
C LEU A 79 -9.76 17.98 15.36
N MET A 80 -8.50 17.99 14.94
CA MET A 80 -7.35 18.27 15.78
C MET A 80 -6.84 19.70 15.51
N VAL A 81 -6.78 20.50 16.55
CA VAL A 81 -6.35 21.92 16.53
C VAL A 81 -5.30 22.13 17.60
N PHE A 82 -4.25 22.88 17.30
CA PHE A 82 -3.33 23.30 18.34
C PHE A 82 -3.86 24.50 19.09
N ALA A 83 -3.50 24.63 20.38
CA ALA A 83 -4.00 25.72 21.24
C ALA A 83 -3.58 27.13 20.78
N ASP A 84 -2.52 27.22 19.97
CA ASP A 84 -2.02 28.46 19.36
C ASP A 84 -2.64 28.75 17.97
N ASP A 85 -3.50 27.86 17.46
CA ASP A 85 -4.19 28.06 16.20
C ASP A 85 -5.43 28.96 16.36
N ASP A 86 -5.87 29.55 15.24
CA ASP A 86 -7.12 30.30 15.18
C ASP A 86 -8.33 29.37 15.48
N THR A 87 -9.17 29.77 16.41
CA THR A 87 -10.37 29.04 16.78
C THR A 87 -11.35 28.86 15.63
N GLY A 88 -11.33 29.75 14.63
CA GLY A 88 -12.15 29.67 13.41
C GLY A 88 -11.81 28.51 12.48
N LEU A 89 -10.61 27.91 12.60
CA LEU A 89 -10.21 26.77 11.77
C LEU A 89 -11.17 25.59 11.89
N ALA A 90 -11.67 25.31 13.08
CA ALA A 90 -12.52 24.14 13.32
C ALA A 90 -13.98 24.34 12.89
N GLU A 91 -14.49 25.55 12.88
CA GLU A 91 -15.93 25.81 12.72
C GLU A 91 -16.48 25.31 11.38
N ALA A 92 -15.78 25.62 10.28
CA ALA A 92 -16.18 25.16 8.95
C ALA A 92 -16.12 23.62 8.82
N TRP A 93 -15.09 22.99 9.39
CA TRP A 93 -14.94 21.54 9.41
C TRP A 93 -15.99 20.86 10.28
N MET A 94 -16.32 21.44 11.46
CA MET A 94 -17.37 20.93 12.33
C MET A 94 -18.73 20.91 11.59
N GLN A 95 -19.05 21.98 10.88
CA GLN A 95 -20.26 22.05 10.09
C GLN A 95 -20.30 21.00 8.96
N VAL A 96 -19.20 20.85 8.24
CA VAL A 96 -19.12 19.94 7.10
C VAL A 96 -19.07 18.47 7.53
N CYS A 97 -18.36 18.16 8.59
CA CYS A 97 -18.29 16.79 9.14
C CYS A 97 -19.50 16.44 10.03
N GLU A 98 -20.42 17.38 10.27
CA GLU A 98 -21.58 17.21 11.16
C GLU A 98 -21.18 16.77 12.57
N VAL A 99 -20.06 17.29 13.09
CA VAL A 99 -19.56 17.02 14.44
C VAL A 99 -19.67 18.25 15.33
N GLU A 100 -19.93 18.01 16.63
CA GLU A 100 -20.08 19.09 17.62
C GLU A 100 -18.81 19.32 18.45
N GLU A 101 -17.80 18.50 18.25
CA GLU A 101 -16.63 18.43 19.12
C GLU A 101 -15.33 18.57 18.32
N ARG A 102 -14.34 19.23 18.95
CA ARG A 102 -12.97 19.33 18.47
C ARG A 102 -11.99 18.91 19.57
N PHE A 103 -10.79 18.56 19.16
CA PHE A 103 -9.69 18.19 20.08
C PHE A 103 -8.62 19.25 20.04
N VAL A 104 -8.42 19.94 21.15
CA VAL A 104 -7.41 21.00 21.29
C VAL A 104 -6.16 20.41 21.92
N ILE A 105 -5.04 20.51 21.19
CA ILE A 105 -3.73 20.05 21.60
C ILE A 105 -3.00 21.25 22.23
N ASP A 106 -2.73 21.16 23.53
CA ASP A 106 -2.02 22.16 24.28
C ASP A 106 -0.62 21.66 24.65
N TYR A 107 0.38 22.17 23.93
CA TYR A 107 1.80 21.89 24.18
C TYR A 107 2.64 23.17 24.34
N THR A 108 2.00 24.24 24.73
CA THR A 108 2.58 25.59 24.78
C THR A 108 3.76 25.72 25.74
N ASP A 109 3.92 24.79 26.69
CA ASP A 109 5.00 24.83 27.66
C ASP A 109 6.28 24.13 27.15
N ARG A 110 6.84 24.69 26.05
CA ARG A 110 8.10 24.20 25.46
C ARG A 110 9.31 24.31 26.40
N ALA A 111 9.20 25.14 27.45
CA ALA A 111 10.30 25.41 28.36
C ALA A 111 10.57 24.29 29.38
N ARG A 112 9.65 23.36 29.55
CA ARG A 112 9.80 22.25 30.51
C ARG A 112 10.58 21.06 30.00
N ALA A 113 10.72 20.92 28.73
CA ALA A 113 11.46 19.82 28.13
C ALA A 113 12.94 20.18 28.00
N THR A 114 13.67 20.12 29.08
CA THR A 114 15.07 20.55 29.12
C THR A 114 16.08 19.43 29.23
N ARG A 115 15.66 18.18 29.30
CA ARG A 115 16.57 17.03 29.48
C ARG A 115 16.16 15.82 28.63
N PHE A 116 17.15 15.14 28.11
CA PHE A 116 17.11 13.90 27.34
C PHE A 116 16.15 12.80 27.83
N MET A 117 15.88 12.75 29.15
CA MET A 117 14.97 11.75 29.74
C MET A 117 13.58 12.29 30.01
N ASP A 118 13.32 13.55 29.76
CA ASP A 118 12.02 14.17 30.00
C ASP A 118 11.18 14.10 28.74
N ALA A 119 10.28 13.14 28.67
CA ALA A 119 9.25 13.11 27.64
C ALA A 119 8.51 14.45 27.62
N MET A 120 8.31 14.99 26.42
CA MET A 120 7.43 16.14 26.27
C MET A 120 6.03 15.75 26.72
N GLN A 121 5.56 16.42 27.78
CA GLN A 121 4.20 16.27 28.26
C GLN A 121 3.34 17.39 27.67
N PHE A 122 2.17 17.03 27.20
CA PHE A 122 1.20 17.97 26.67
C PHE A 122 -0.22 17.48 26.95
N GLY A 123 -1.18 18.38 26.82
CA GLY A 123 -2.59 18.08 27.07
C GLY A 123 -3.40 17.99 25.79
N VAL A 124 -4.36 17.08 25.76
CA VAL A 124 -5.39 17.05 24.71
C VAL A 124 -6.75 17.23 25.39
N SER A 125 -7.48 18.25 24.98
CA SER A 125 -8.81 18.57 25.51
C SER A 125 -9.87 18.33 24.45
N LYS A 126 -10.90 17.54 24.79
CA LYS A 126 -12.11 17.43 23.99
C LYS A 126 -13.03 18.61 24.33
N MET A 127 -13.33 19.44 23.34
CA MET A 127 -14.07 20.68 23.50
C MET A 127 -15.38 20.63 22.74
N ARG A 128 -16.46 21.12 23.35
CA ARG A 128 -17.73 21.42 22.70
C ARG A 128 -18.03 22.89 22.89
N GLY A 129 -17.90 23.68 21.81
CA GLY A 129 -17.82 25.13 21.96
C GLY A 129 -16.61 25.50 22.85
N GLU A 130 -16.85 26.24 23.94
CA GLU A 130 -15.82 26.57 24.92
C GLU A 130 -15.79 25.62 26.14
N GLU A 131 -16.73 24.69 26.22
CA GLU A 131 -16.82 23.76 27.33
C GLU A 131 -15.84 22.59 27.14
N ARG A 132 -14.94 22.39 28.10
CA ARG A 132 -14.06 21.24 28.16
C ARG A 132 -14.84 20.02 28.63
N ARG A 133 -14.98 19.01 27.77
CA ARG A 133 -15.69 17.75 28.04
C ARG A 133 -14.78 16.67 28.61
N CYS A 134 -13.55 16.62 28.14
CA CYS A 134 -12.58 15.64 28.58
C CYS A 134 -11.18 16.23 28.41
N TRP A 135 -10.24 15.74 29.23
CA TRP A 135 -8.84 16.11 29.13
C TRP A 135 -7.96 14.88 29.32
N ARG A 136 -6.91 14.77 28.48
CA ARG A 136 -5.95 13.67 28.53
C ARG A 136 -4.54 14.22 28.50
N ASN A 137 -3.69 13.69 29.39
CA ASN A 137 -2.24 13.91 29.30
C ASN A 137 -1.64 12.93 28.30
N CYS A 138 -0.86 13.46 27.37
CA CYS A 138 -0.10 12.70 26.39
C CYS A 138 1.40 12.93 26.55
N ARG A 139 2.21 12.04 25.99
CA ARG A 139 3.67 12.13 26.02
C ARG A 139 4.24 11.76 24.68
N THR A 140 5.34 12.42 24.29
CA THR A 140 6.18 12.01 23.20
C THR A 140 7.64 11.96 23.63
N PHE A 141 8.35 10.91 23.22
CA PHE A 141 9.74 10.68 23.61
C PHE A 141 10.71 10.93 22.44
N ASP A 142 10.25 10.74 21.21
CA ASP A 142 11.12 10.52 20.08
C ASP A 142 11.84 11.76 19.55
N VAL A 143 11.20 12.92 19.59
CA VAL A 143 11.79 14.17 19.11
C VAL A 143 13.05 14.54 19.85
N TYR A 144 13.13 14.23 21.14
CA TYR A 144 14.29 14.59 21.95
C TYR A 144 15.48 13.69 21.74
N SER A 145 15.28 12.41 21.50
CA SER A 145 16.39 11.51 21.13
C SER A 145 17.06 11.91 19.81
N GLU A 146 16.30 12.54 18.93
CA GLU A 146 16.81 13.04 17.65
C GLU A 146 17.46 14.44 17.76
N ILE A 147 16.96 15.29 18.65
CA ILE A 147 17.55 16.62 18.92
C ILE A 147 18.88 16.50 19.68
N ASP A 148 18.95 15.56 20.63
CA ASP A 148 20.15 15.29 21.44
C ASP A 148 21.19 14.39 20.75
N ALA A 149 20.86 13.71 19.67
CA ALA A 149 21.83 13.07 18.81
C ALA A 149 22.68 14.18 18.17
N HIS A 150 23.79 14.52 18.81
CA HIS A 150 24.66 15.65 18.53
C HIS A 150 25.28 15.71 17.13
N ASP A 151 25.10 14.72 16.33
CA ASP A 151 25.67 14.66 15.01
C ASP A 151 24.59 15.04 13.98
N ALA A 152 24.71 16.21 13.47
CA ALA A 152 24.03 16.84 12.32
C ALA A 152 22.62 16.31 11.99
N PRO A 153 21.63 17.18 11.85
CA PRO A 153 20.28 16.72 11.53
C PRO A 153 20.33 15.83 10.28
N THR A 154 19.95 14.57 10.45
CA THR A 154 19.85 13.61 9.35
C THR A 154 18.73 13.99 8.39
N THR A 155 17.94 15.02 8.74
CA THR A 155 16.78 15.48 7.96
C THR A 155 16.89 16.97 7.67
N ASP A 156 16.34 17.38 6.54
CA ASP A 156 16.19 18.78 6.11
C ASP A 156 15.04 19.52 6.80
N LEU A 157 14.32 18.82 7.70
CA LEU A 157 13.14 19.34 8.38
C LEU A 157 13.51 20.26 9.55
N ALA A 158 12.76 21.34 9.70
CA ALA A 158 12.87 22.20 10.86
C ALA A 158 12.48 21.45 12.14
N VAL A 159 13.19 21.76 13.26
CA VAL A 159 12.92 21.14 14.57
C VAL A 159 11.47 21.35 14.99
N ASP A 160 10.90 22.53 14.75
CA ASP A 160 9.51 22.85 15.10
C ASP A 160 8.50 21.96 14.35
N ASP A 161 8.75 21.66 13.09
CA ASP A 161 7.88 20.78 12.28
C ASP A 161 7.92 19.34 12.79
N ARG A 162 9.10 18.87 13.19
CA ARG A 162 9.29 17.55 13.78
C ARG A 162 8.62 17.44 15.14
N VAL A 163 8.77 18.45 16.00
CA VAL A 163 8.07 18.52 17.31
C VAL A 163 6.56 18.50 17.12
N ARG A 164 6.03 19.23 16.14
CA ARG A 164 4.59 19.23 15.86
C ARG A 164 4.10 17.87 15.38
N ALA A 165 4.82 17.26 14.46
CA ALA A 165 4.48 15.93 13.95
C ALA A 165 4.43 14.90 15.09
N ALA A 166 5.43 14.91 15.96
CA ALA A 166 5.49 14.02 17.12
C ALA A 166 4.32 14.25 18.09
N VAL A 167 4.01 15.51 18.40
CA VAL A 167 2.89 15.87 19.26
C VAL A 167 1.56 15.46 18.63
N LEU A 168 1.38 15.68 17.33
CA LEU A 168 0.18 15.31 16.59
C LEU A 168 -0.02 13.79 16.58
N ALA A 169 1.04 13.02 16.28
CA ALA A 169 1.00 11.56 16.29
C ALA A 169 0.70 11.01 17.68
N ALA A 170 1.36 11.53 18.73
CA ALA A 170 1.12 11.10 20.09
C ALA A 170 -0.29 11.48 20.59
N ALA A 171 -0.83 12.63 20.18
CA ALA A 171 -2.20 13.02 20.45
C ALA A 171 -3.19 12.06 19.74
N GLY A 172 -2.99 11.80 18.47
CA GLY A 172 -3.78 10.86 17.70
C GLY A 172 -3.79 9.46 18.32
N PHE A 173 -2.62 8.94 18.68
CA PHE A 173 -2.48 7.67 19.40
C PHE A 173 -3.28 7.68 20.71
N GLY A 174 -3.12 8.73 21.52
CA GLY A 174 -3.84 8.88 22.78
C GLY A 174 -5.36 8.95 22.61
N LEU A 175 -5.85 9.43 21.47
CA LEU A 175 -7.26 9.50 21.11
C LEU A 175 -7.79 8.24 20.42
N GLY A 176 -6.91 7.30 20.04
CA GLY A 176 -7.29 6.10 19.30
C GLY A 176 -7.55 6.37 17.80
N THR A 177 -6.85 7.33 17.23
CA THR A 177 -6.89 7.65 15.81
C THR A 177 -6.16 6.57 15.01
N ASP A 178 -6.76 6.11 13.91
CA ASP A 178 -6.15 5.10 13.03
C ASP A 178 -5.21 5.73 12.00
N VAL A 179 -5.57 6.91 11.51
CA VAL A 179 -4.82 7.65 10.49
C VAL A 179 -5.05 9.14 10.68
N ILE A 180 -4.01 9.94 10.44
CA ILE A 180 -4.11 11.40 10.48
C ILE A 180 -3.95 11.96 9.08
N VAL A 181 -4.86 12.83 8.67
CA VAL A 181 -4.76 13.58 7.41
C VAL A 181 -4.09 14.92 7.69
N SER A 182 -2.99 15.18 7.01
CA SER A 182 -2.20 16.39 7.15
C SER A 182 -1.53 16.77 5.83
N LEU A 183 -1.18 18.02 5.67
CA LEU A 183 -0.31 18.54 4.60
C LEU A 183 1.04 19.03 5.15
N GLY A 184 1.35 18.64 6.38
CA GLY A 184 2.63 18.98 7.00
C GLY A 184 3.82 18.38 6.26
N PRO A 185 5.03 18.96 6.43
CA PRO A 185 6.23 18.53 5.70
C PRO A 185 6.73 17.14 6.11
N THR A 186 6.16 16.56 7.16
CA THR A 186 6.50 15.23 7.67
C THR A 186 5.65 14.11 7.08
N VAL A 187 4.58 14.45 6.32
CA VAL A 187 3.65 13.47 5.76
C VAL A 187 4.36 12.55 4.76
N GLY A 188 4.15 11.25 4.93
CA GLY A 188 4.74 10.23 4.06
C GLY A 188 6.25 10.05 4.21
N ARG A 189 6.88 10.70 5.20
CA ARG A 189 8.31 10.56 5.49
C ARG A 189 8.54 9.43 6.48
N ALA A 190 9.29 8.43 6.05
CA ALA A 190 9.63 7.30 6.91
C ALA A 190 10.83 7.59 7.84
N ASP A 191 11.58 8.65 7.59
CA ASP A 191 12.66 9.13 8.46
C ASP A 191 12.15 9.90 9.70
N VAL A 192 10.83 10.12 9.78
CA VAL A 192 10.16 10.70 10.95
C VAL A 192 9.48 9.58 11.73
N GLY A 193 10.08 9.19 12.86
CA GLY A 193 9.67 8.02 13.65
C GLY A 193 8.24 8.03 14.19
N ASP A 194 7.64 9.19 14.29
CA ASP A 194 6.28 9.33 14.81
C ASP A 194 5.22 8.78 13.85
N ASN A 195 5.53 8.65 12.57
CA ASN A 195 4.64 7.99 11.60
C ASN A 195 4.42 6.50 11.87
N ASP A 196 5.28 5.86 12.66
CA ASP A 196 5.08 4.48 13.12
C ASP A 196 4.03 4.39 14.24
N ILE A 197 3.78 5.47 14.96
CA ILE A 197 2.79 5.52 16.04
C ILE A 197 1.39 5.68 15.46
N VAL A 198 1.19 6.71 14.64
CA VAL A 198 -0.02 6.93 13.85
C VAL A 198 0.39 7.42 12.47
N THR A 199 0.05 6.68 11.44
CA THR A 199 0.39 7.06 10.07
C THR A 199 -0.28 8.37 9.69
N THR A 200 0.52 9.30 9.15
CA THR A 200 0.02 10.55 8.55
C THR A 200 -0.02 10.41 7.03
N VAL A 201 -1.12 10.86 6.44
CA VAL A 201 -1.39 10.78 4.99
C VAL A 201 -1.85 12.11 4.45
N THR A 202 -1.67 12.33 3.15
CA THR A 202 -2.32 13.45 2.46
C THR A 202 -3.83 13.19 2.30
N PRO A 203 -4.64 14.22 2.00
CA PRO A 203 -6.05 14.02 1.65
C PRO A 203 -6.27 12.98 0.55
N ASP A 204 -5.41 12.96 -0.48
CA ASP A 204 -5.50 12.02 -1.60
C ASP A 204 -5.15 10.59 -1.20
N ASP A 205 -4.19 10.41 -0.28
CA ASP A 205 -3.75 9.10 0.20
C ASP A 205 -4.73 8.47 1.20
N LEU A 206 -5.68 9.24 1.75
CA LEU A 206 -6.75 8.68 2.58
C LEU A 206 -7.67 7.76 1.77
N HIS A 207 -7.86 8.02 0.48
CA HIS A 207 -8.75 7.20 -0.36
C HIS A 207 -8.35 5.72 -0.42
N PRO A 208 -7.09 5.36 -0.75
CA PRO A 208 -6.68 3.97 -0.72
C PRO A 208 -6.76 3.33 0.68
N VAL A 209 -6.53 4.10 1.76
CA VAL A 209 -6.73 3.64 3.14
C VAL A 209 -8.19 3.29 3.40
N PHE A 210 -9.09 4.18 3.02
CA PHE A 210 -10.53 3.96 3.17
C PHE A 210 -11.01 2.81 2.29
N GLY A 211 -10.52 2.70 1.06
CA GLY A 211 -10.80 1.57 0.17
C GLY A 211 -10.34 0.23 0.77
N HIS A 212 -9.14 0.19 1.35
CA HIS A 212 -8.66 -0.98 2.09
C HIS A 212 -9.58 -1.33 3.26
N TYR A 213 -9.95 -0.34 4.07
CA TYR A 213 -10.91 -0.52 5.17
C TYR A 213 -12.22 -1.13 4.67
N LEU A 214 -12.81 -0.60 3.58
CA LEU A 214 -14.05 -1.10 3.01
C LEU A 214 -13.91 -2.56 2.51
N ARG A 215 -12.82 -2.88 1.81
CA ARG A 215 -12.56 -4.25 1.32
C ARG A 215 -12.41 -5.25 2.46
N MET A 216 -11.66 -4.88 3.49
CA MET A 216 -11.39 -5.76 4.64
C MET A 216 -12.59 -5.94 5.56
N THR A 217 -13.41 -4.91 5.73
CA THR A 217 -14.63 -4.98 6.55
C THR A 217 -15.85 -5.51 5.79
N GLY A 218 -15.76 -5.59 4.46
CA GLY A 218 -16.88 -5.99 3.62
C GLY A 218 -17.96 -4.92 3.51
N ASN A 219 -17.70 -3.69 3.96
CA ASN A 219 -18.63 -2.58 3.81
C ASN A 219 -18.59 -2.08 2.37
N ARG A 220 -19.73 -2.09 1.70
CA ARG A 220 -19.85 -1.72 0.28
C ARG A 220 -20.25 -0.27 0.05
N THR A 221 -20.64 0.46 1.08
CA THR A 221 -21.11 1.84 0.92
C THR A 221 -19.94 2.78 0.60
N VAL A 222 -19.80 3.11 -0.67
CA VAL A 222 -18.73 3.98 -1.18
C VAL A 222 -19.12 5.44 -1.07
N ALA A 223 -20.34 5.79 -1.44
CA ALA A 223 -20.86 7.15 -1.38
C ALA A 223 -22.30 7.19 -0.89
N GLU A 224 -22.60 8.19 -0.08
CA GLU A 224 -23.94 8.51 0.36
C GLU A 224 -24.26 9.95 0.00
N TYR A 225 -25.28 10.14 -0.83
CA TYR A 225 -25.77 11.45 -1.22
C TYR A 225 -27.09 11.72 -0.52
N ARG A 226 -27.15 12.77 0.27
CA ARG A 226 -28.39 13.24 0.87
C ARG A 226 -28.94 14.40 0.04
N SER A 227 -30.07 14.21 -0.62
CA SER A 227 -30.81 15.27 -1.26
C SER A 227 -31.95 15.73 -0.33
N VAL A 228 -31.93 16.98 0.05
CA VAL A 228 -32.96 17.57 0.92
C VAL A 228 -33.86 18.44 0.04
N GLY A 229 -35.06 17.96 -0.25
CA GLY A 229 -36.12 18.76 -0.86
C GLY A 229 -37.17 19.18 0.18
N PRO A 230 -38.09 20.12 -0.13
CA PRO A 230 -39.14 20.52 0.80
C PRO A 230 -39.98 19.31 1.25
N GLY A 231 -39.77 18.88 2.49
CA GLY A 231 -40.53 17.78 3.10
C GLY A 231 -40.05 16.37 2.77
N MET A 232 -38.89 16.19 2.10
CA MET A 232 -38.39 14.87 1.74
C MET A 232 -36.87 14.85 1.79
N SER A 233 -36.31 13.92 2.56
CA SER A 233 -34.88 13.57 2.54
C SER A 233 -34.73 12.27 1.73
N VAL A 234 -34.02 12.33 0.61
CA VAL A 234 -33.68 11.14 -0.18
C VAL A 234 -32.20 10.83 0.06
N VAL A 235 -31.93 9.64 0.56
CA VAL A 235 -30.58 9.12 0.72
C VAL A 235 -30.32 8.17 -0.45
N GLN A 236 -29.35 8.51 -1.29
CA GLN A 236 -28.89 7.65 -2.37
C GLN A 236 -27.52 7.08 -1.99
N LYS A 237 -27.44 5.76 -1.87
CA LYS A 237 -26.19 5.07 -1.61
C LYS A 237 -25.58 4.55 -2.91
N MET A 238 -24.28 4.75 -3.06
CA MET A 238 -23.49 4.09 -4.10
C MET A 238 -22.80 2.89 -3.49
N GLU A 239 -23.16 1.71 -3.96
CA GLU A 239 -22.62 0.46 -3.45
C GLU A 239 -22.21 -0.44 -4.62
N PRO A 240 -20.94 -0.90 -4.68
CA PRO A 240 -20.56 -2.01 -5.55
C PRO A 240 -21.42 -3.24 -5.21
N PRO A 241 -21.80 -4.06 -6.18
CA PRO A 241 -22.64 -5.25 -5.95
C PRO A 241 -22.02 -6.25 -4.96
N SER A 242 -20.69 -6.30 -4.89
CA SER A 242 -19.96 -7.20 -4.00
C SER A 242 -18.58 -6.68 -3.63
N VAL A 243 -18.00 -7.23 -2.56
CA VAL A 243 -16.58 -7.00 -2.21
C VAL A 243 -15.64 -7.45 -3.34
N THR A 244 -15.99 -8.51 -4.03
CA THR A 244 -15.24 -9.00 -5.20
C THR A 244 -15.13 -7.91 -6.27
N GLU A 245 -16.21 -7.18 -6.50
CA GLU A 245 -16.24 -6.11 -7.49
C GLU A 245 -15.45 -4.88 -7.06
N MET A 246 -15.32 -4.61 -5.76
CA MET A 246 -14.39 -3.58 -5.28
C MET A 246 -12.94 -3.85 -5.73
N TYR A 247 -12.51 -5.11 -5.65
CA TYR A 247 -11.20 -5.51 -6.16
C TYR A 247 -11.11 -5.35 -7.68
N ASP A 248 -12.13 -5.79 -8.41
CA ASP A 248 -12.13 -5.71 -9.88
C ASP A 248 -12.08 -4.25 -10.36
N ILE A 249 -12.78 -3.33 -9.70
CA ILE A 249 -12.76 -1.89 -10.01
C ILE A 249 -11.38 -1.29 -9.72
N GLY A 250 -10.79 -1.59 -8.56
CA GLY A 250 -9.46 -1.11 -8.20
C GLY A 250 -8.39 -1.60 -9.18
N LEU A 251 -8.48 -2.85 -9.59
CA LEU A 251 -7.56 -3.46 -10.54
C LEU A 251 -7.73 -2.95 -11.98
N ALA A 252 -8.93 -2.53 -12.38
CA ALA A 252 -9.20 -2.04 -13.73
C ALA A 252 -8.35 -0.82 -14.09
N SER A 253 -7.94 -0.01 -13.11
CA SER A 253 -7.02 1.12 -13.31
C SER A 253 -5.59 0.68 -13.64
N LEU A 254 -5.20 -0.52 -13.23
CA LEU A 254 -3.85 -1.07 -13.37
C LEU A 254 -3.72 -2.07 -14.53
N LEU A 255 -4.83 -2.57 -15.06
CA LEU A 255 -4.89 -3.65 -16.03
C LEU A 255 -5.66 -3.25 -17.31
N GLY A 256 -5.50 -2.01 -17.74
CA GLY A 256 -6.26 -1.47 -18.87
C GLY A 256 -6.07 -2.26 -20.16
N TRP A 257 -4.86 -2.72 -20.45
CA TRP A 257 -4.58 -3.53 -21.64
C TRP A 257 -5.08 -4.96 -21.51
N LEU A 258 -5.02 -5.56 -20.33
CA LEU A 258 -5.57 -6.90 -20.10
C LEU A 258 -7.08 -6.91 -20.28
N ASP A 259 -7.79 -5.90 -19.77
CA ASP A 259 -9.23 -5.76 -19.96
C ASP A 259 -9.60 -5.54 -21.43
N MET A 260 -8.79 -4.75 -22.11
CA MET A 260 -8.95 -4.52 -23.55
C MET A 260 -8.76 -5.80 -24.35
N PHE A 261 -7.75 -6.59 -24.02
CA PHE A 261 -7.51 -7.89 -24.67
C PHE A 261 -8.68 -8.85 -24.46
N ARG A 262 -9.27 -8.85 -23.27
CA ARG A 262 -10.49 -9.62 -22.98
C ARG A 262 -11.66 -9.20 -23.88
N LEU A 263 -11.89 -7.90 -24.04
CA LEU A 263 -12.96 -7.39 -24.92
C LEU A 263 -12.75 -7.82 -26.37
N VAL A 264 -11.53 -7.75 -26.86
CA VAL A 264 -11.16 -8.20 -28.21
C VAL A 264 -11.40 -9.70 -28.37
N ALA A 265 -10.95 -10.53 -27.42
CA ALA A 265 -11.21 -11.97 -27.43
C ALA A 265 -12.71 -12.29 -27.45
N CYS A 266 -13.53 -11.55 -26.70
CA CYS A 266 -14.98 -11.68 -26.74
C CYS A 266 -15.55 -11.32 -28.11
N GLN A 267 -15.10 -10.25 -28.74
CA GLN A 267 -15.55 -9.84 -30.08
C GLN A 267 -15.17 -10.87 -31.15
N LEU A 268 -13.99 -11.46 -31.03
CA LEU A 268 -13.50 -12.51 -31.92
C LEU A 268 -14.15 -13.88 -31.62
N ARG A 269 -14.97 -13.98 -30.56
CA ARG A 269 -15.60 -15.23 -30.07
C ARG A 269 -14.57 -16.32 -29.72
N ASP A 270 -13.37 -15.89 -29.30
CA ASP A 270 -12.35 -16.82 -28.78
C ASP A 270 -12.66 -17.17 -27.31
N VAL A 271 -13.52 -18.15 -27.12
CA VAL A 271 -13.99 -18.61 -25.80
C VAL A 271 -12.83 -19.06 -24.92
N GLN A 272 -11.79 -19.66 -25.51
CA GLN A 272 -10.64 -20.15 -24.77
C GLN A 272 -9.77 -19.00 -24.27
N ALA A 273 -9.47 -18.01 -25.11
CA ALA A 273 -8.73 -16.82 -24.68
C ALA A 273 -9.48 -16.06 -23.59
N VAL A 274 -10.79 -15.89 -23.72
CA VAL A 274 -11.64 -15.29 -22.68
C VAL A 274 -11.51 -16.03 -21.34
N ALA A 275 -11.63 -17.36 -21.36
CA ALA A 275 -11.56 -18.18 -20.13
C ALA A 275 -10.18 -18.09 -19.46
N GLU A 276 -9.11 -17.99 -20.25
CA GLU A 276 -7.75 -17.86 -19.74
C GLU A 276 -7.51 -16.49 -19.13
N ILE A 277 -7.95 -15.41 -19.79
CA ILE A 277 -7.85 -14.06 -19.26
C ILE A 277 -8.68 -13.93 -17.98
N ASP A 278 -9.89 -14.48 -17.93
CA ASP A 278 -10.73 -14.48 -16.74
C ASP A 278 -10.08 -15.28 -15.60
N THR A 279 -9.36 -16.36 -15.90
CA THR A 279 -8.55 -17.09 -14.92
C THR A 279 -7.42 -16.25 -14.38
N VAL A 280 -6.68 -15.54 -15.23
CA VAL A 280 -5.60 -14.62 -14.84
C VAL A 280 -6.16 -13.51 -13.95
N ARG A 281 -7.25 -12.84 -14.36
CA ARG A 281 -7.92 -11.79 -13.57
C ARG A 281 -8.36 -12.32 -12.19
N THR A 282 -8.93 -13.51 -12.14
CA THR A 282 -9.33 -14.12 -10.87
C THR A 282 -8.14 -14.34 -9.93
N ARG A 283 -7.00 -14.76 -10.47
CA ARG A 283 -5.77 -14.94 -9.67
C ARG A 283 -5.18 -13.60 -9.21
N ILE A 284 -5.18 -12.59 -10.06
CA ILE A 284 -4.76 -11.23 -9.71
C ILE A 284 -5.62 -10.71 -8.55
N ARG A 285 -6.94 -10.84 -8.63
CA ARG A 285 -7.84 -10.45 -7.55
C ARG A 285 -7.57 -11.21 -6.24
N ARG A 286 -7.25 -12.49 -6.31
CA ARG A 286 -6.88 -13.28 -5.13
C ARG A 286 -5.53 -12.84 -4.55
N ALA A 287 -4.56 -12.49 -5.38
CA ALA A 287 -3.29 -11.91 -4.94
C ALA A 287 -3.53 -10.55 -4.26
N ALA A 288 -4.34 -9.68 -4.86
CA ALA A 288 -4.72 -8.39 -4.28
C ALA A 288 -5.40 -8.53 -2.91
N ARG A 289 -6.27 -9.53 -2.75
CA ARG A 289 -6.87 -9.83 -1.46
C ARG A 289 -5.85 -10.32 -0.44
N ALA A 290 -4.93 -11.18 -0.85
CA ALA A 290 -3.87 -11.66 0.03
C ALA A 290 -2.95 -10.50 0.46
N LEU A 291 -2.62 -9.57 -0.45
CA LEU A 291 -1.90 -8.33 -0.12
C LEU A 291 -2.66 -7.49 0.91
N ASP A 292 -3.97 -7.26 0.73
CA ASP A 292 -4.78 -6.54 1.72
C ASP A 292 -4.74 -7.23 3.10
N GLU A 293 -4.74 -8.56 3.13
CA GLU A 293 -4.65 -9.35 4.37
C GLU A 293 -3.26 -9.24 5.02
N VAL A 294 -2.17 -9.14 4.23
CA VAL A 294 -0.82 -8.82 4.75
C VAL A 294 -0.84 -7.47 5.45
N VAL A 295 -1.33 -6.42 4.77
CA VAL A 295 -1.39 -5.07 5.32
C VAL A 295 -2.27 -5.02 6.58
N ALA A 296 -3.42 -5.70 6.57
CA ALA A 296 -4.32 -5.78 7.73
C ALA A 296 -3.67 -6.51 8.91
N ALA A 297 -2.91 -7.58 8.67
CA ALA A 297 -2.17 -8.27 9.72
C ALA A 297 -1.12 -7.36 10.37
N LEU A 298 -0.38 -6.61 9.55
CA LEU A 298 0.65 -5.68 10.01
C LEU A 298 0.07 -4.49 10.77
N SER A 299 -1.19 -4.11 10.53
CA SER A 299 -1.88 -3.08 11.31
C SER A 299 -2.08 -3.44 12.79
N ARG A 300 -1.81 -4.68 13.19
CA ARG A 300 -1.90 -5.14 14.58
C ARG A 300 -0.65 -4.92 15.41
N THR A 301 0.40 -4.34 14.85
CA THR A 301 1.63 -4.05 15.60
C THR A 301 1.36 -2.95 16.63
N ASN A 302 1.84 -3.14 17.86
CA ASN A 302 1.54 -2.28 19.00
C ASN A 302 2.47 -1.04 19.08
N GLY A 303 2.83 -0.47 17.95
CA GLY A 303 3.71 0.68 17.91
C GLY A 303 5.18 0.31 17.80
N ARG A 304 6.01 1.33 17.76
CA ARG A 304 7.42 1.31 17.38
C ARG A 304 8.31 0.38 18.19
N ASP A 305 8.09 0.34 19.50
CA ASP A 305 9.00 -0.35 20.43
C ASP A 305 8.55 -1.77 20.81
N ALA A 306 7.37 -2.18 20.36
CA ALA A 306 6.85 -3.50 20.66
C ALA A 306 7.17 -4.50 19.56
N ALA A 307 7.78 -5.61 19.92
CA ALA A 307 7.93 -6.73 19.00
C ALA A 307 6.55 -7.23 18.54
N PRO A 308 6.37 -7.54 17.24
CA PRO A 308 5.13 -8.12 16.74
C PRO A 308 4.80 -9.42 17.49
N SER A 309 3.52 -9.66 17.74
CA SER A 309 3.09 -10.94 18.32
C SER A 309 3.34 -12.10 17.34
N LEU A 310 3.46 -13.31 17.86
CA LEU A 310 3.58 -14.50 17.01
C LEU A 310 2.38 -14.65 16.08
N ASP A 311 1.17 -14.34 16.56
CA ASP A 311 -0.03 -14.36 15.71
C ASP A 311 0.05 -13.35 14.56
N THR A 312 0.58 -12.16 14.81
CA THR A 312 0.77 -11.14 13.77
C THR A 312 1.76 -11.62 12.71
N ILE A 313 2.87 -12.23 13.14
CA ILE A 313 3.88 -12.80 12.24
C ILE A 313 3.26 -13.92 11.40
N GLU A 314 2.54 -14.84 12.03
CA GLU A 314 1.92 -15.98 11.36
C GLU A 314 0.87 -15.54 10.32
N PHE A 315 -0.04 -14.62 10.69
CA PHE A 315 -1.05 -14.11 9.76
C PHE A 315 -0.46 -13.36 8.57
N ALA A 316 0.57 -12.54 8.81
CA ALA A 316 1.24 -11.82 7.74
C ALA A 316 1.97 -12.79 6.79
N SER A 317 2.63 -13.80 7.35
CA SER A 317 3.37 -14.82 6.59
C SER A 317 2.43 -15.67 5.75
N GLU A 318 1.33 -16.17 6.33
CA GLU A 318 0.34 -16.98 5.60
C GLU A 318 -0.30 -16.19 4.44
N ALA A 319 -0.63 -14.92 4.68
CA ALA A 319 -1.19 -14.07 3.64
C ALA A 319 -0.16 -13.81 2.52
N PHE A 320 1.09 -13.57 2.87
CA PHE A 320 2.19 -13.38 1.93
C PHE A 320 2.45 -14.66 1.10
N ASP A 321 2.47 -15.82 1.72
CA ASP A 321 2.62 -17.11 1.02
C ASP A 321 1.53 -17.29 -0.04
N ARG A 322 0.27 -16.99 0.31
CA ARG A 322 -0.87 -17.04 -0.63
C ARG A 322 -0.70 -16.05 -1.78
N GLU A 323 -0.22 -14.86 -1.51
CA GLU A 323 0.06 -13.87 -2.54
C GLU A 323 1.09 -14.38 -3.54
N MET A 324 2.23 -14.90 -3.07
CA MET A 324 3.30 -15.46 -3.93
C MET A 324 2.79 -16.63 -4.79
N LEU A 325 1.98 -17.52 -4.22
CA LEU A 325 1.37 -18.62 -4.96
C LEU A 325 0.45 -18.11 -6.09
N TYR A 326 -0.34 -17.08 -5.85
CA TYR A 326 -1.21 -16.51 -6.87
C TYR A 326 -0.42 -15.76 -7.95
N LEU A 327 0.60 -14.98 -7.58
CA LEU A 327 1.43 -14.24 -8.54
C LEU A 327 2.13 -15.20 -9.51
N ILE A 328 2.73 -16.27 -9.02
CA ILE A 328 3.35 -17.28 -9.91
C ILE A 328 2.33 -17.95 -10.81
N ALA A 329 1.17 -18.30 -10.27
CA ALA A 329 0.11 -18.91 -11.08
C ALA A 329 -0.40 -17.98 -12.20
N ILE A 330 -0.29 -16.64 -12.03
CA ILE A 330 -0.57 -15.66 -13.09
C ILE A 330 0.45 -15.80 -14.21
N PHE A 331 1.76 -15.75 -13.89
CA PHE A 331 2.83 -15.85 -14.87
C PHE A 331 2.83 -17.16 -15.65
N ASP A 332 2.56 -18.27 -14.95
CA ASP A 332 2.44 -19.59 -15.57
C ASP A 332 1.23 -19.67 -16.50
N GLY A 333 0.08 -19.18 -16.05
CA GLY A 333 -1.15 -19.21 -16.83
C GLY A 333 -1.08 -18.32 -18.06
N TYR A 334 -0.63 -17.08 -17.85
CA TYR A 334 -0.55 -16.10 -18.96
C TYR A 334 0.54 -16.46 -19.96
N GLY A 335 1.69 -16.95 -19.49
CA GLY A 335 2.77 -17.41 -20.39
C GLY A 335 2.33 -18.54 -21.31
N ARG A 336 1.57 -19.51 -20.78
CA ARG A 336 1.01 -20.60 -21.59
C ARG A 336 -0.03 -20.12 -22.61
N ALA A 337 -0.91 -19.22 -22.19
CA ALA A 337 -1.90 -18.61 -23.08
C ALA A 337 -1.23 -17.86 -24.25
N PHE A 338 -0.21 -17.06 -23.95
CA PHE A 338 0.57 -16.33 -24.94
C PHE A 338 1.26 -17.26 -25.93
N LEU A 339 1.94 -18.31 -25.47
CA LEU A 339 2.67 -19.24 -26.36
C LEU A 339 1.72 -20.00 -27.26
N ARG A 340 0.57 -20.47 -26.76
CA ARG A 340 -0.44 -21.09 -27.59
C ARG A 340 -0.99 -20.12 -28.62
N TRP A 341 -1.09 -18.86 -28.29
CA TRP A 341 -1.56 -17.84 -29.21
C TRP A 341 -0.53 -17.53 -30.32
N LEU A 342 0.78 -17.51 -30.01
CA LEU A 342 1.86 -17.36 -30.98
C LEU A 342 2.01 -18.61 -31.88
N ASP A 343 1.95 -19.78 -31.29
CA ASP A 343 2.14 -21.07 -31.97
C ASP A 343 1.13 -22.10 -31.45
N PRO A 344 -0.08 -22.14 -32.02
CA PRO A 344 -1.11 -23.08 -31.64
C PRO A 344 -0.69 -24.57 -31.74
N ALA A 345 0.30 -24.89 -32.57
CA ALA A 345 0.81 -26.25 -32.71
C ALA A 345 1.74 -26.67 -31.58
N SER A 346 2.35 -25.73 -30.87
CA SER A 346 3.24 -26.03 -29.73
C SER A 346 2.52 -26.53 -28.46
N GLY A 347 1.18 -26.50 -28.47
CA GLY A 347 0.31 -27.21 -27.53
C GLY A 347 0.51 -26.93 -26.04
N GLY A 348 1.08 -25.78 -25.70
CA GLY A 348 1.20 -25.38 -24.31
C GLY A 348 2.20 -26.21 -23.51
N ASP A 349 3.49 -26.11 -23.83
CA ASP A 349 4.54 -26.64 -22.97
C ASP A 349 4.37 -26.08 -21.54
N LEU A 350 3.98 -26.94 -20.59
CA LEU A 350 3.72 -26.62 -19.20
C LEU A 350 4.94 -26.00 -18.47
N ARG A 351 6.13 -26.10 -19.06
CA ARG A 351 7.38 -25.60 -18.48
C ARG A 351 7.64 -24.11 -18.78
N LYS A 352 6.79 -23.48 -19.59
CA LYS A 352 7.01 -22.11 -20.03
C LYS A 352 6.17 -21.15 -19.20
N SER A 353 6.84 -20.20 -18.60
CA SER A 353 6.24 -19.19 -17.75
C SER A 353 6.87 -17.82 -18.02
N LEU A 354 6.12 -16.75 -17.84
CA LEU A 354 6.66 -15.40 -17.99
C LEU A 354 7.68 -15.02 -16.91
N HIS A 355 7.77 -15.76 -15.80
CA HIS A 355 8.83 -15.53 -14.83
C HIS A 355 10.23 -15.97 -15.32
N SER A 356 10.29 -16.80 -16.36
CA SER A 356 11.56 -17.29 -16.92
C SER A 356 12.13 -16.34 -17.95
N ALA A 357 13.37 -15.87 -17.74
CA ALA A 357 14.10 -15.08 -18.75
C ALA A 357 14.19 -15.79 -20.10
N LYS A 358 14.35 -17.13 -20.08
CA LYS A 358 14.39 -17.95 -21.28
C LYS A 358 13.10 -17.83 -22.12
N THR A 359 11.95 -17.61 -21.50
CA THR A 359 10.70 -17.39 -22.25
C THR A 359 10.76 -16.08 -23.04
N LEU A 360 11.34 -15.03 -22.47
CA LEU A 360 11.56 -13.78 -23.21
C LEU A 360 12.58 -13.96 -24.35
N ASP A 361 13.69 -14.64 -24.08
CA ASP A 361 14.77 -14.85 -25.08
C ASP A 361 14.33 -15.72 -26.26
N ASP A 362 13.61 -16.81 -25.98
CA ASP A 362 13.24 -17.80 -27.00
C ASP A 362 11.99 -17.40 -27.80
N TYR A 363 11.06 -16.64 -27.19
CA TYR A 363 9.74 -16.41 -27.82
C TYR A 363 9.37 -14.93 -27.98
N VAL A 364 9.74 -14.06 -27.02
CA VAL A 364 9.30 -12.67 -27.07
C VAL A 364 10.23 -11.84 -27.95
N ASP A 365 11.52 -11.85 -27.70
CA ASP A 365 12.49 -11.07 -28.48
C ASP A 365 12.49 -11.44 -29.95
N PRO A 366 12.47 -12.73 -30.37
CA PRO A 366 12.46 -13.08 -31.78
C PRO A 366 11.17 -12.69 -32.50
N ASN A 367 10.06 -12.57 -31.78
CA ASN A 367 8.77 -12.18 -32.37
C ASN A 367 8.51 -10.68 -32.34
N TYR A 368 9.14 -9.94 -31.42
CA TYR A 368 8.96 -8.49 -31.27
C TYR A 368 10.29 -7.72 -31.28
N PRO A 369 11.16 -7.92 -32.29
CA PRO A 369 12.51 -7.36 -32.30
C PRO A 369 12.46 -5.83 -32.25
N GLY A 370 13.19 -5.23 -31.28
CA GLY A 370 13.30 -3.78 -31.16
C GLY A 370 12.07 -3.08 -30.61
N ALA A 371 11.08 -3.80 -30.09
CA ALA A 371 9.94 -3.18 -29.44
C ALA A 371 10.38 -2.38 -28.20
N PRO A 372 9.88 -1.14 -28.01
CA PRO A 372 10.33 -0.25 -26.92
C PRO A 372 10.03 -0.81 -25.51
N GLN A 373 9.05 -1.68 -25.39
CA GLN A 373 8.65 -2.31 -24.13
C GLN A 373 9.66 -3.35 -23.61
N LEU A 374 10.50 -3.93 -24.47
CA LEU A 374 11.35 -5.09 -24.13
C LEU A 374 12.30 -4.81 -22.96
N THR A 375 12.91 -3.64 -22.90
CA THR A 375 13.82 -3.28 -21.81
C THR A 375 13.08 -3.32 -20.46
N ARG A 376 11.91 -2.68 -20.38
CA ARG A 376 11.11 -2.65 -19.15
C ARG A 376 10.55 -4.03 -18.80
N LEU A 377 10.12 -4.81 -19.77
CA LEU A 377 9.67 -6.19 -19.54
C LEU A 377 10.77 -7.06 -18.93
N ARG A 378 12.03 -6.88 -19.34
CA ARG A 378 13.16 -7.60 -18.74
C ARG A 378 13.46 -7.17 -17.32
N GLU A 379 13.30 -5.90 -17.01
CA GLU A 379 13.40 -5.42 -15.63
C GLU A 379 12.32 -6.05 -14.75
N LEU A 380 11.06 -6.03 -15.21
CA LEU A 380 9.92 -6.57 -14.48
C LEU A 380 9.96 -8.10 -14.36
N GLN A 381 10.51 -8.79 -15.36
CA GLN A 381 10.72 -10.23 -15.31
C GLN A 381 11.58 -10.66 -14.11
N ARG A 382 12.52 -9.83 -13.66
CA ARG A 382 13.33 -10.12 -12.46
C ARG A 382 12.48 -10.17 -11.18
N PHE A 383 11.46 -9.33 -11.07
CA PHE A 383 10.49 -9.40 -9.97
C PHE A 383 9.64 -10.66 -10.05
N ALA A 384 9.17 -11.01 -11.25
CA ALA A 384 8.47 -12.27 -11.47
C ALA A 384 9.35 -13.49 -11.14
N PHE A 385 10.65 -13.43 -11.44
CA PHE A 385 11.59 -14.47 -11.07
C PHE A 385 11.79 -14.56 -9.55
N ALA A 386 11.92 -13.43 -8.85
CA ALA A 386 11.98 -13.40 -7.39
C ALA A 386 10.71 -14.03 -6.75
N CYS A 387 9.52 -13.72 -7.27
CA CYS A 387 8.28 -14.42 -6.84
C CYS A 387 8.40 -15.94 -7.02
N SER A 388 8.99 -16.41 -8.13
CA SER A 388 9.19 -17.85 -8.37
C SER A 388 10.14 -18.50 -7.35
N GLN A 389 11.20 -17.82 -7.00
CA GLN A 389 12.18 -18.32 -6.02
C GLN A 389 11.56 -18.38 -4.62
N LEU A 390 10.84 -17.32 -4.19
CA LEU A 390 10.10 -17.31 -2.93
C LEU A 390 9.04 -18.42 -2.89
N ARG A 391 8.26 -18.57 -3.96
CA ARG A 391 7.25 -19.65 -4.05
C ARG A 391 7.87 -21.03 -3.97
N ASN A 392 9.01 -21.26 -4.61
CA ASN A 392 9.69 -22.56 -4.52
C ASN A 392 10.09 -22.85 -3.07
N ARG A 393 10.56 -21.84 -2.34
CA ARG A 393 10.86 -22.00 -0.93
C ARG A 393 9.61 -22.33 -0.11
N ILE A 394 8.47 -21.66 -0.36
CA ILE A 394 7.18 -21.97 0.28
C ILE A 394 6.77 -23.41 0.02
N HIS A 395 7.02 -23.92 -1.19
CA HIS A 395 6.67 -25.31 -1.55
C HIS A 395 7.53 -26.35 -0.82
N ASP A 396 8.82 -26.05 -0.63
CA ASP A 396 9.77 -26.99 -0.07
C ASP A 396 9.89 -26.88 1.46
N ALA A 397 9.57 -25.72 2.01
CA ALA A 397 9.62 -25.40 3.43
C ALA A 397 8.77 -24.15 3.74
N VAL A 398 8.64 -23.80 5.02
CA VAL A 398 8.06 -22.52 5.44
C VAL A 398 9.04 -21.38 5.11
N LEU A 399 8.53 -20.24 4.62
CA LEU A 399 9.36 -19.04 4.48
C LEU A 399 9.90 -18.62 5.86
N PRO A 400 11.20 -18.36 5.97
CA PRO A 400 11.80 -17.94 7.24
C PRO A 400 11.43 -16.48 7.54
N THR A 401 10.22 -16.27 8.06
CA THR A 401 9.67 -14.97 8.43
C THR A 401 9.83 -14.77 9.93
N GLY A 402 10.13 -13.56 10.35
CA GLY A 402 10.32 -13.26 11.76
C GLY A 402 10.32 -11.77 12.07
N SER A 403 10.56 -11.47 13.35
CA SER A 403 10.77 -10.10 13.81
C SER A 403 12.26 -9.76 13.72
N PHE A 404 12.58 -8.66 13.07
CA PHE A 404 13.95 -8.18 12.89
C PHE A 404 14.02 -6.70 13.23
N THR A 405 15.22 -6.22 13.56
CA THR A 405 15.45 -4.78 13.75
C THR A 405 15.00 -4.01 12.51
N ASN A 406 14.17 -3.03 12.72
CA ASN A 406 13.60 -2.22 11.64
C ASN A 406 14.72 -1.52 10.85
N ARG A 407 14.50 -1.39 9.55
CA ARG A 407 15.43 -0.74 8.64
C ARG A 407 15.65 0.73 8.96
N THR A 408 14.58 1.43 9.30
CA THR A 408 14.58 2.88 9.51
C THR A 408 14.91 3.24 10.95
N TYR A 409 14.47 2.41 11.90
CA TYR A 409 14.63 2.66 13.35
C TYR A 409 15.35 1.52 14.01
N GLY A 410 16.59 1.72 14.40
CA GLY A 410 17.44 0.67 14.96
C GLY A 410 16.94 0.01 16.25
N SER A 411 15.98 0.60 16.96
CA SER A 411 15.32 0.04 18.15
C SER A 411 13.98 -0.65 17.86
N ALA A 412 13.33 -0.31 16.76
CA ALA A 412 12.04 -0.87 16.38
C ALA A 412 12.19 -2.26 15.72
N GLN A 413 11.07 -2.99 15.69
CA GLN A 413 11.01 -4.33 15.10
C GLN A 413 10.08 -4.33 13.88
N ALA A 414 10.51 -4.97 12.80
CA ALA A 414 9.71 -5.18 11.59
C ALA A 414 9.53 -6.68 11.34
N ILE A 415 8.39 -7.05 10.74
CA ILE A 415 8.20 -8.40 10.22
C ILE A 415 8.90 -8.48 8.87
N ALA A 416 9.90 -9.34 8.78
CA ALA A 416 10.70 -9.48 7.58
C ALA A 416 10.98 -10.95 7.23
N ILE A 417 11.27 -11.18 5.96
CA ILE A 417 11.71 -12.46 5.41
C ILE A 417 13.23 -12.51 5.52
N ASP A 418 13.76 -13.58 6.08
CA ASP A 418 15.21 -13.86 6.06
C ASP A 418 15.62 -14.38 4.68
N LEU A 419 16.00 -13.45 3.80
CA LEU A 419 16.47 -13.77 2.45
C LEU A 419 17.82 -14.52 2.45
N GLY A 420 18.59 -14.44 3.53
CA GLY A 420 19.82 -15.21 3.67
C GLY A 420 19.60 -16.73 3.77
N GLN A 421 18.37 -17.14 4.10
CA GLN A 421 17.94 -18.54 4.12
C GLN A 421 17.12 -18.94 2.90
N THR A 422 16.95 -18.04 1.94
CA THR A 422 16.27 -18.28 0.67
C THR A 422 17.28 -18.28 -0.48
N GLU A 423 16.90 -18.86 -1.61
CA GLU A 423 17.73 -18.88 -2.81
C GLU A 423 17.41 -17.71 -3.76
N VAL A 424 16.91 -16.60 -3.22
CA VAL A 424 16.52 -15.43 -4.02
C VAL A 424 17.76 -14.74 -4.57
N GLU A 425 17.85 -14.67 -5.89
CA GLU A 425 18.91 -13.93 -6.59
C GLU A 425 18.62 -12.43 -6.56
N LEU A 426 19.35 -11.71 -5.70
CA LEU A 426 19.20 -10.28 -5.53
C LEU A 426 20.00 -9.52 -6.59
N THR A 427 19.32 -8.71 -7.38
CA THR A 427 19.94 -7.63 -8.18
C THR A 427 19.89 -6.34 -7.37
N GLN A 428 20.70 -5.32 -7.74
CA GLN A 428 20.66 -4.03 -7.06
C GLN A 428 19.25 -3.40 -7.11
N GLN A 429 18.56 -3.51 -8.24
CA GLN A 429 17.19 -3.04 -8.38
C GLN A 429 16.22 -3.72 -7.42
N LEU A 430 16.36 -5.04 -7.19
CA LEU A 430 15.55 -5.76 -6.21
C LEU A 430 15.91 -5.33 -4.78
N VAL A 431 17.22 -5.18 -4.47
CA VAL A 431 17.67 -4.69 -3.16
C VAL A 431 17.04 -3.34 -2.84
N ASP A 432 17.07 -2.42 -3.80
CA ASP A 432 16.57 -1.06 -3.62
C ASP A 432 15.05 -1.04 -3.46
N ARG A 433 14.32 -1.72 -4.36
CA ARG A 433 12.87 -1.69 -4.37
C ARG A 433 12.22 -2.51 -3.25
N LEU A 434 12.72 -3.70 -2.95
CA LEU A 434 12.21 -4.52 -1.85
C LEU A 434 12.68 -4.03 -0.47
N GLY A 435 13.46 -2.97 -0.42
CA GLY A 435 13.94 -2.42 0.82
C GLY A 435 14.81 -3.40 1.62
N VAL A 436 15.68 -4.14 0.94
CA VAL A 436 16.52 -5.16 1.57
C VAL A 436 17.59 -4.52 2.46
N TRP A 437 17.81 -5.09 3.65
CA TRP A 437 18.88 -4.67 4.56
C TRP A 437 19.49 -5.85 5.31
N ARG A 438 20.56 -5.59 6.06
CA ARG A 438 21.15 -6.58 6.94
C ARG A 438 20.72 -6.34 8.39
N ALA A 439 20.16 -7.35 9.01
CA ALA A 439 19.68 -7.30 10.39
C ALA A 439 20.16 -8.51 11.19
N THR A 440 20.28 -8.34 12.50
CA THR A 440 20.55 -9.44 13.43
C THR A 440 19.21 -9.93 13.99
N PRO A 441 18.95 -11.25 13.99
CA PRO A 441 17.74 -11.80 14.61
C PRO A 441 17.67 -11.44 16.10
N PRO A 442 16.53 -10.98 16.63
CA PRO A 442 16.42 -10.46 18.00
C PRO A 442 16.72 -11.49 19.09
N ASN A 443 16.55 -12.78 18.80
CA ASN A 443 16.77 -13.87 19.76
C ASN A 443 18.17 -14.48 19.69
N SER A 444 19.06 -13.92 18.89
CA SER A 444 20.39 -14.48 18.67
C SER A 444 21.46 -13.62 19.34
N ILE A 445 21.90 -14.02 20.53
CA ILE A 445 22.98 -13.34 21.27
C ILE A 445 24.32 -13.39 20.47
N PHE A 446 24.48 -14.35 19.57
CA PHE A 446 25.66 -14.56 18.73
C PHE A 446 25.31 -14.63 17.24
N GLY A 447 24.10 -14.20 16.85
CA GLY A 447 23.62 -14.28 15.46
C GLY A 447 24.44 -13.41 14.53
N GLN A 448 24.87 -13.99 13.44
CA GLN A 448 25.45 -13.22 12.34
C GLN A 448 24.33 -12.41 11.67
N PRO A 449 24.60 -11.17 11.26
CA PRO A 449 23.65 -10.41 10.47
C PRO A 449 23.25 -11.18 9.21
N THR A 450 21.95 -11.31 8.97
CA THR A 450 21.39 -11.91 7.77
C THR A 450 20.80 -10.83 6.86
N THR A 451 20.56 -11.17 5.60
CA THR A 451 19.90 -10.29 4.64
C THR A 451 18.40 -10.48 4.76
N VAL A 452 17.67 -9.42 5.01
CA VAL A 452 16.22 -9.45 5.22
C VAL A 452 15.49 -8.45 4.34
N ALA A 453 14.20 -8.71 4.08
CA ALA A 453 13.30 -7.79 3.40
C ALA A 453 11.98 -7.69 4.17
N GLU A 454 11.46 -6.49 4.36
CA GLU A 454 10.18 -6.28 5.04
C GLU A 454 9.04 -6.94 4.26
N VAL A 455 8.19 -7.69 4.95
CA VAL A 455 7.07 -8.41 4.34
C VAL A 455 6.12 -7.45 3.60
N ALA A 456 5.76 -6.33 4.22
CA ALA A 456 4.86 -5.35 3.61
C ALA A 456 5.41 -4.76 2.31
N THR A 457 6.62 -4.20 2.38
CA THR A 457 7.29 -3.60 1.21
C THR A 457 7.47 -4.63 0.10
N THR A 458 7.90 -5.85 0.47
CA THR A 458 8.09 -6.93 -0.50
C THR A 458 6.78 -7.33 -1.18
N ALA A 459 5.70 -7.50 -0.42
CA ALA A 459 4.39 -7.84 -0.93
C ALA A 459 3.91 -6.83 -1.98
N VAL A 460 3.91 -5.55 -1.63
CA VAL A 460 3.44 -4.50 -2.54
C VAL A 460 4.32 -4.35 -3.77
N GLU A 461 5.62 -4.33 -3.60
CA GLU A 461 6.53 -4.15 -4.73
C GLU A 461 6.44 -5.34 -5.71
N LEU A 462 6.35 -6.57 -5.21
CA LEU A 462 6.17 -7.75 -6.06
C LEU A 462 4.79 -7.75 -6.73
N PHE A 463 3.73 -7.38 -6.01
CA PHE A 463 2.40 -7.25 -6.58
C PHE A 463 2.35 -6.18 -7.67
N THR A 464 2.81 -4.96 -7.38
CA THR A 464 2.79 -3.84 -8.33
C THR A 464 3.61 -4.13 -9.58
N ALA A 465 4.84 -4.64 -9.41
CA ALA A 465 5.68 -5.03 -10.53
C ALA A 465 5.04 -6.15 -11.37
N SER A 466 4.34 -7.08 -10.73
CA SER A 466 3.62 -8.16 -11.43
C SER A 466 2.47 -7.63 -12.28
N LEU A 467 1.69 -6.68 -11.77
CA LEU A 467 0.60 -6.08 -12.54
C LEU A 467 1.14 -5.26 -13.72
N GLU A 468 2.16 -4.42 -13.47
CA GLU A 468 2.82 -3.66 -14.54
C GLU A 468 3.37 -4.61 -15.61
N TYR A 469 3.97 -5.74 -15.21
CA TYR A 469 4.51 -6.73 -16.14
C TYR A 469 3.43 -7.32 -17.03
N ILE A 470 2.31 -7.76 -16.47
CA ILE A 470 1.20 -8.35 -17.23
C ILE A 470 0.55 -7.32 -18.15
N ASP A 471 0.31 -6.10 -17.67
CA ASP A 471 -0.32 -5.06 -18.48
C ASP A 471 0.58 -4.58 -19.62
N LEU A 472 1.86 -4.33 -19.35
CA LEU A 472 2.85 -3.94 -20.36
C LEU A 472 3.10 -5.07 -21.39
N PHE A 473 3.12 -6.32 -20.93
CA PHE A 473 3.23 -7.47 -21.81
C PHE A 473 2.00 -7.59 -22.72
N THR A 474 0.81 -7.35 -22.18
CA THR A 474 -0.43 -7.32 -22.96
C THR A 474 -0.44 -6.17 -23.96
N HIS A 475 0.06 -4.99 -23.55
CA HIS A 475 0.25 -3.87 -24.46
C HIS A 475 1.16 -4.24 -25.64
N LEU A 476 2.30 -4.90 -25.37
CA LEU A 476 3.20 -5.36 -26.42
C LEU A 476 2.48 -6.24 -27.44
N ILE A 477 1.77 -7.29 -26.97
CA ILE A 477 1.09 -8.24 -27.86
C ILE A 477 -0.09 -7.63 -28.62
N MET A 478 -0.73 -6.60 -28.07
CA MET A 478 -1.87 -5.93 -28.73
C MET A 478 -1.46 -4.85 -29.72
N CYS A 479 -0.35 -4.17 -29.48
CA CYS A 479 0.06 -3.03 -30.29
C CYS A 479 1.18 -3.33 -31.29
N THR A 480 1.82 -4.51 -31.20
CA THR A 480 2.95 -4.87 -32.05
C THR A 480 2.69 -6.20 -32.77
N LYS A 481 2.81 -6.21 -34.09
CA LYS A 481 2.65 -7.44 -34.87
C LYS A 481 3.88 -8.35 -34.68
N PRO A 482 3.69 -9.62 -34.29
CA PRO A 482 4.80 -10.56 -34.19
C PRO A 482 5.37 -10.91 -35.59
N VAL A 483 6.69 -10.98 -35.68
CA VAL A 483 7.38 -11.22 -36.99
C VAL A 483 7.16 -12.66 -37.45
N ASN A 484 7.18 -13.63 -36.56
CA ASN A 484 7.18 -15.06 -36.88
C ASN A 484 5.85 -15.78 -36.62
N ALA A 485 4.76 -15.04 -36.38
CA ALA A 485 3.44 -15.61 -36.07
C ALA A 485 2.35 -14.97 -36.94
N PRO A 486 2.25 -15.34 -38.23
CA PRO A 486 1.36 -14.69 -39.18
C PRO A 486 -0.12 -14.74 -38.79
N ASN A 487 -0.59 -15.79 -38.13
CA ASN A 487 -1.97 -15.91 -37.71
C ASN A 487 -2.34 -14.93 -36.56
N ALA A 488 -1.42 -14.70 -35.65
CA ALA A 488 -1.57 -13.69 -34.60
C ALA A 488 -1.54 -12.27 -35.16
N ALA A 489 -0.70 -12.04 -36.21
CA ALA A 489 -0.62 -10.75 -36.91
C ALA A 489 -1.94 -10.37 -37.60
N GLU A 490 -2.68 -11.35 -38.14
CA GLU A 490 -3.98 -11.10 -38.79
C GLU A 490 -5.06 -10.69 -37.74
N LEU A 491 -5.08 -11.32 -36.57
CA LEU A 491 -5.98 -10.98 -35.49
C LEU A 491 -5.70 -9.58 -34.93
N LEU A 492 -4.43 -9.25 -34.73
CA LEU A 492 -3.99 -7.93 -34.24
C LEU A 492 -4.21 -6.82 -35.28
N GLY A 493 -4.02 -7.09 -36.58
CA GLY A 493 -4.32 -6.12 -37.61
C GLY A 493 -5.74 -5.59 -37.57
N LYS A 494 -6.70 -6.46 -37.21
CA LYS A 494 -8.11 -6.08 -37.05
C LYS A 494 -8.35 -5.19 -35.80
N VAL A 495 -7.50 -5.28 -34.80
CA VAL A 495 -7.60 -4.49 -33.55
C VAL A 495 -6.91 -3.14 -33.70
N THR A 496 -5.68 -3.13 -34.21
CA THR A 496 -4.85 -1.91 -34.35
C THR A 496 -5.38 -0.96 -35.43
N ASP A 497 -5.95 -1.46 -36.52
CA ASP A 497 -6.50 -0.64 -37.58
C ASP A 497 -7.79 0.11 -37.16
N ASN A 498 -8.46 -0.31 -36.09
CA ASN A 498 -9.67 0.33 -35.56
C ASN A 498 -9.37 1.43 -34.52
N GLY A 499 -8.11 1.76 -34.22
CA GLY A 499 -7.73 2.85 -33.32
C GLY A 499 -8.26 2.69 -31.90
N PHE A 500 -8.30 1.48 -31.39
CA PHE A 500 -8.89 1.14 -30.10
C PHE A 500 -8.18 1.87 -28.96
N ARG A 501 -8.92 2.70 -28.23
CA ARG A 501 -8.47 3.31 -26.98
C ARG A 501 -9.37 2.83 -25.85
N PRO A 502 -8.81 2.59 -24.64
CA PRO A 502 -9.66 2.37 -23.47
C PRO A 502 -10.66 3.52 -23.35
N PRO A 503 -11.95 3.25 -23.14
CA PRO A 503 -12.93 4.31 -22.94
C PRO A 503 -12.55 5.11 -21.68
N GLU A 504 -12.77 6.43 -21.71
CA GLU A 504 -12.62 7.24 -20.51
C GLU A 504 -13.61 6.75 -19.45
N PRO A 505 -13.16 6.58 -18.19
CA PRO A 505 -14.04 6.12 -17.13
C PRO A 505 -15.15 7.16 -16.87
N HIS A 506 -16.37 6.69 -16.63
CA HIS A 506 -17.43 7.53 -16.12
C HIS A 506 -16.99 8.18 -14.78
N PRO A 507 -17.40 9.43 -14.45
CA PRO A 507 -17.01 10.09 -13.20
C PRO A 507 -17.19 9.23 -11.94
N THR A 508 -18.30 8.50 -11.86
CA THR A 508 -18.55 7.52 -10.78
C THR A 508 -17.50 6.41 -10.72
N GLU A 509 -17.09 5.93 -11.88
CA GLU A 509 -16.04 4.90 -11.99
C GLU A 509 -14.67 5.47 -11.63
N ALA A 510 -14.41 6.74 -11.94
CA ALA A 510 -13.21 7.45 -11.55
C ALA A 510 -13.08 7.53 -10.02
N LEU A 511 -14.17 7.88 -9.32
CA LEU A 511 -14.21 7.88 -7.85
C LEU A 511 -13.95 6.48 -7.28
N TYR A 512 -14.60 5.45 -7.83
CA TYR A 512 -14.34 4.07 -7.40
C TYR A 512 -12.89 3.65 -7.62
N ARG A 513 -12.32 3.98 -8.78
CA ARG A 513 -10.92 3.67 -9.09
C ARG A 513 -9.98 4.36 -8.12
N GLN A 514 -10.26 5.59 -7.72
CA GLN A 514 -9.47 6.33 -6.75
C GLN A 514 -9.55 5.70 -5.36
N LEU A 515 -10.74 5.30 -4.90
CA LEU A 515 -10.96 4.68 -3.60
C LEU A 515 -10.34 3.29 -3.50
N PHE A 516 -10.46 2.48 -4.54
CA PHE A 516 -10.04 1.08 -4.49
C PHE A 516 -8.64 0.82 -5.06
N ARG A 517 -7.92 1.87 -5.47
CA ARG A 517 -6.51 1.73 -5.86
C ARG A 517 -5.66 1.32 -4.67
N TRP A 518 -4.54 0.68 -4.95
CA TRP A 518 -3.47 0.51 -3.98
C TRP A 518 -2.55 1.73 -4.05
N SER A 519 -2.14 2.26 -2.90
CA SER A 519 -1.12 3.32 -2.86
C SER A 519 0.22 2.75 -3.32
N HIS A 520 0.87 3.43 -4.22
CA HIS A 520 2.19 3.07 -4.71
C HIS A 520 3.28 3.65 -3.82
#